data_c09b668de21543282cf130336b15cd46
#
_entry.id   c09b668de21543282cf130336b15cd46
#
_cell.length_a   1.000
_cell.length_b   1.000
_cell.length_c   1.000
_cell.angle_alpha   90.00
_cell.angle_beta   90.00
_cell.angle_gamma   90.00
#
_symmetry.space_group_name_H-M   'P 1'
#
loop_
_entity.id
_entity.type
_entity.pdbx_description
1 polymer ?
#
loop_
_entity_poly.entity_id
_entity_poly.type
_entity_poly.pdbx_seq_one_letter_code
_entity_poly.pdbx_strand_id
1 'polypeptide(L)'
;MTYSDNAFLQQNYPTRGTAENLNTRPLQEGEEIAIITTSMGEFRVRFFPEVAPLAVENFKNLASSGRYNNTIFFRVINNFMIQGGDTTNTGSGFDSYAGGTFADEFSEQALHLRGALCMANQGTPNTNGCQFYVVQAPQEALVSNIWTQLREKMDRVYPDAIKALYQTYGGCPWLDFSYTVFGQVYQ
;
A
#
# COMPACT_ATOMS: atom_id res chain seq x y z
N MET A 1 6.24 27.22 -4.20
CA MET A 1 4.94 26.93 -3.58
C MET A 1 5.23 26.46 -2.16
N THR A 2 4.65 27.10 -1.14
CA THR A 2 4.82 26.70 0.26
C THR A 2 3.80 25.64 0.64
N TYR A 3 4.00 24.97 1.79
CA TYR A 3 3.00 24.02 2.31
C TYR A 3 1.61 24.66 2.48
N SER A 4 1.56 25.92 2.93
CA SER A 4 0.31 26.65 3.13
C SER A 4 -0.46 26.97 1.84
N ASP A 5 0.22 26.88 0.70
CA ASP A 5 -0.38 27.26 -0.60
C ASP A 5 -0.81 26.02 -1.40
N ASN A 6 -0.55 24.79 -0.88
CA ASN A 6 -0.82 23.55 -1.58
C ASN A 6 -1.95 22.78 -0.89
N ALA A 7 -3.13 22.75 -1.50
CA ALA A 7 -4.31 22.07 -0.97
C ALA A 7 -4.09 20.54 -0.81
N PHE A 8 -3.31 19.93 -1.72
CA PHE A 8 -2.96 18.51 -1.61
C PHE A 8 -2.15 18.23 -0.34
N LEU A 9 -1.13 19.07 -0.05
CA LEU A 9 -0.32 18.90 1.15
C LEU A 9 -1.13 19.11 2.42
N GLN A 10 -2.01 20.10 2.45
CA GLN A 10 -2.88 20.36 3.60
C GLN A 10 -3.85 19.21 3.85
N GLN A 11 -4.37 18.61 2.78
CA GLN A 11 -5.30 17.49 2.87
C GLN A 11 -4.61 16.20 3.26
N ASN A 12 -3.43 15.88 2.69
CA ASN A 12 -2.79 14.57 2.82
C ASN A 12 -1.66 14.54 3.87
N TYR A 13 -1.18 15.71 4.31
CA TYR A 13 -0.15 15.84 5.35
C TYR A 13 -0.54 16.89 6.40
N PRO A 14 -1.69 16.77 7.07
CA PRO A 14 -2.17 17.78 8.01
C PRO A 14 -1.22 17.99 9.19
N THR A 15 -0.48 16.94 9.60
CA THR A 15 0.47 16.94 10.72
C THR A 15 1.93 17.16 10.26
N ARG A 16 2.18 17.35 8.96
CA ARG A 16 3.52 17.49 8.35
C ARG A 16 4.51 16.37 8.73
N GLY A 17 4.01 15.14 8.80
CA GLY A 17 4.85 13.98 9.11
C GLY A 17 5.25 13.88 10.59
N THR A 18 4.54 14.54 11.48
CA THR A 18 4.67 14.34 12.94
C THR A 18 3.91 13.10 13.41
N ALA A 19 3.00 12.58 12.56
CA ALA A 19 2.28 11.34 12.83
C ALA A 19 3.22 10.14 12.81
N GLU A 20 3.00 9.19 13.71
CA GLU A 20 3.73 7.93 13.72
C GLU A 20 3.46 7.16 12.42
N ASN A 21 4.54 6.69 11.78
CA ASN A 21 4.42 5.89 10.56
C ASN A 21 4.11 4.44 10.90
N LEU A 22 2.96 3.95 10.47
CA LEU A 22 2.45 2.62 10.77
C LEU A 22 3.30 1.49 10.18
N ASN A 23 3.94 1.73 9.03
CA ASN A 23 4.78 0.71 8.38
C ASN A 23 5.99 0.34 9.24
N THR A 24 6.54 1.28 10.01
CA THR A 24 7.79 1.12 10.75
C THR A 24 7.61 0.96 12.26
N ARG A 25 6.41 1.15 12.79
CA ARG A 25 6.17 0.95 14.22
C ARG A 25 6.38 -0.52 14.61
N PRO A 26 6.83 -0.82 15.84
CA PRO A 26 6.91 -2.19 16.35
C PRO A 26 5.54 -2.88 16.34
N LEU A 27 5.53 -4.21 16.10
CA LEU A 27 4.32 -5.01 16.24
C LEU A 27 3.85 -4.97 17.70
N GLN A 28 2.55 -4.79 17.92
CA GLN A 28 1.96 -4.75 19.24
C GLN A 28 1.40 -6.13 19.63
N GLU A 29 1.41 -6.45 20.92
CA GLU A 29 0.77 -7.67 21.42
C GLU A 29 -0.74 -7.62 21.14
N GLY A 30 -1.30 -8.71 20.58
CA GLY A 30 -2.71 -8.78 20.23
C GLY A 30 -3.07 -8.18 18.88
N GLU A 31 -2.12 -7.62 18.13
CA GLU A 31 -2.40 -7.21 16.74
C GLU A 31 -2.82 -8.41 15.89
N GLU A 32 -3.86 -8.21 15.10
CA GLU A 32 -4.30 -9.19 14.12
C GLU A 32 -3.38 -9.19 12.90
N ILE A 33 -2.97 -10.38 12.48
CA ILE A 33 -2.04 -10.58 11.37
C ILE A 33 -2.62 -11.55 10.35
N ALA A 34 -2.13 -11.47 9.11
CA ALA A 34 -2.32 -12.53 8.12
C ALA A 34 -1.02 -13.31 7.91
N ILE A 35 -1.16 -14.62 7.73
CA ILE A 35 -0.09 -15.52 7.28
C ILE A 35 -0.41 -15.91 5.85
N ILE A 36 0.45 -15.53 4.91
CA ILE A 36 0.29 -15.82 3.49
C ILE A 36 1.29 -16.90 3.11
N THR A 37 0.79 -18.14 2.91
CA THR A 37 1.60 -19.28 2.52
C THR A 37 1.57 -19.44 1.01
N THR A 38 2.74 -19.52 0.39
CA THR A 38 2.91 -19.68 -1.05
C THR A 38 3.77 -20.89 -1.38
N SER A 39 3.84 -21.28 -2.65
CA SER A 39 4.76 -22.32 -3.11
C SER A 39 6.25 -21.98 -2.91
N MET A 40 6.58 -20.70 -2.64
CA MET A 40 7.95 -20.21 -2.45
C MET A 40 8.29 -19.88 -0.99
N GLY A 41 7.35 -20.07 -0.08
CA GLY A 41 7.54 -19.78 1.34
C GLY A 41 6.35 -19.01 1.93
N GLU A 42 6.51 -18.63 3.18
CA GLU A 42 5.51 -17.93 3.98
C GLU A 42 6.00 -16.52 4.29
N PHE A 43 5.08 -15.56 4.32
CA PHE A 43 5.34 -14.23 4.85
C PHE A 43 4.17 -13.74 5.69
N ARG A 44 4.44 -12.87 6.64
CA ARG A 44 3.48 -12.38 7.63
C ARG A 44 3.23 -10.91 7.45
N VAL A 45 1.97 -10.53 7.53
CA VAL A 45 1.48 -9.17 7.28
C VAL A 45 0.70 -8.70 8.49
N ARG A 46 0.99 -7.51 8.98
CA ARG A 46 0.16 -6.77 9.91
C ARG A 46 -0.82 -5.89 9.14
N PHE A 47 -1.95 -5.58 9.74
CA PHE A 47 -2.96 -4.68 9.15
C PHE A 47 -2.94 -3.28 9.77
N PHE A 48 -3.54 -2.33 9.05
CA PHE A 48 -3.72 -0.94 9.47
C PHE A 48 -5.22 -0.56 9.49
N PRO A 49 -6.04 -1.19 10.35
CA PRO A 49 -7.48 -0.94 10.38
C PRO A 49 -7.84 0.49 10.79
N GLU A 50 -6.94 1.19 11.47
CA GLU A 50 -7.08 2.58 11.90
C GLU A 50 -7.11 3.58 10.75
N VAL A 51 -6.53 3.24 9.60
CA VAL A 51 -6.42 4.14 8.43
C VAL A 51 -7.04 3.55 7.15
N ALA A 52 -7.25 2.24 7.09
CA ALA A 52 -7.80 1.55 5.94
C ALA A 52 -8.77 0.42 6.33
N PRO A 53 -9.85 0.73 7.11
CA PRO A 53 -10.77 -0.27 7.62
C PRO A 53 -11.48 -1.07 6.53
N LEU A 54 -11.90 -0.44 5.42
CA LEU A 54 -12.59 -1.13 4.32
C LEU A 54 -11.68 -2.14 3.63
N ALA A 55 -10.44 -1.76 3.34
CA ALA A 55 -9.48 -2.64 2.70
C ALA A 55 -9.11 -3.83 3.59
N VAL A 56 -8.90 -3.59 4.90
CA VAL A 56 -8.62 -4.65 5.88
C VAL A 56 -9.80 -5.61 5.99
N GLU A 57 -11.02 -5.10 6.15
CA GLU A 57 -12.23 -5.93 6.24
C GLU A 57 -12.43 -6.77 4.97
N ASN A 58 -12.30 -6.15 3.80
CA ASN A 58 -12.42 -6.84 2.51
C ASN A 58 -11.40 -7.97 2.38
N PHE A 59 -10.12 -7.69 2.68
CA PHE A 59 -9.05 -8.70 2.61
C PHE A 59 -9.33 -9.87 3.56
N LYS A 60 -9.69 -9.60 4.81
CA LYS A 60 -10.00 -10.63 5.82
C LYS A 60 -11.20 -11.50 5.41
N ASN A 61 -12.25 -10.89 4.87
CA ASN A 61 -13.44 -11.64 4.43
C ASN A 61 -13.13 -12.52 3.20
N LEU A 62 -12.32 -12.03 2.24
CA LEU A 62 -11.86 -12.82 1.11
C LEU A 62 -10.96 -13.99 1.55
N ALA A 63 -10.07 -13.75 2.51
CA ALA A 63 -9.19 -14.78 3.06
C ALA A 63 -9.97 -15.84 3.84
N SER A 64 -10.83 -15.44 4.78
CA SER A 64 -11.61 -16.35 5.62
C SER A 64 -12.64 -17.18 4.84
N SER A 65 -13.17 -16.64 3.75
CA SER A 65 -14.03 -17.38 2.82
C SER A 65 -13.27 -18.32 1.88
N GLY A 66 -11.95 -18.34 1.94
CA GLY A 66 -11.09 -19.19 1.09
C GLY A 66 -10.95 -18.68 -0.34
N ARG A 67 -11.46 -17.49 -0.68
CA ARG A 67 -11.42 -16.96 -2.06
C ARG A 67 -10.00 -16.64 -2.54
N TYR A 68 -9.04 -16.44 -1.64
CA TYR A 68 -7.63 -16.29 -1.99
C TYR A 68 -6.87 -17.62 -2.13
N ASN A 69 -7.45 -18.75 -1.70
CA ASN A 69 -6.78 -20.04 -1.79
C ASN A 69 -6.56 -20.44 -3.25
N ASN A 70 -5.35 -20.91 -3.56
CA ASN A 70 -4.92 -21.31 -4.90
C ASN A 70 -4.94 -20.16 -5.94
N THR A 71 -4.95 -18.92 -5.49
CA THR A 71 -4.71 -17.76 -6.37
C THR A 71 -3.21 -17.62 -6.64
N ILE A 72 -2.87 -16.88 -7.70
CA ILE A 72 -1.49 -16.68 -8.12
C ILE A 72 -1.08 -15.22 -8.03
N PHE A 73 0.22 -14.98 -7.86
CA PHE A 73 0.82 -13.69 -8.15
C PHE A 73 1.04 -13.59 -9.67
N PHE A 74 0.04 -13.05 -10.37
CA PHE A 74 0.03 -13.02 -11.85
C PHE A 74 0.90 -11.93 -12.45
N ARG A 75 1.34 -10.95 -11.64
CA ARG A 75 2.21 -9.86 -12.08
C ARG A 75 3.34 -9.66 -11.07
N VAL A 76 4.58 -9.93 -11.52
CA VAL A 76 5.79 -9.78 -10.72
C VAL A 76 6.76 -8.89 -11.48
N ILE A 77 7.12 -7.74 -10.90
CA ILE A 77 8.05 -6.79 -11.50
C ILE A 77 9.19 -6.54 -10.52
N ASN A 78 10.40 -6.89 -10.95
CA ASN A 78 11.60 -6.69 -10.14
C ASN A 78 11.78 -5.20 -9.78
N ASN A 79 12.23 -4.94 -8.55
CA ASN A 79 12.42 -3.60 -8.01
C ASN A 79 11.14 -2.74 -8.00
N PHE A 80 9.97 -3.37 -8.00
CA PHE A 80 8.70 -2.67 -7.94
C PHE A 80 7.71 -3.38 -7.00
N MET A 81 7.01 -4.44 -7.46
CA MET A 81 5.98 -5.10 -6.65
C MET A 81 5.66 -6.52 -7.16
N ILE A 82 4.99 -7.29 -6.32
CA ILE A 82 4.27 -8.52 -6.71
C ILE A 82 2.77 -8.28 -6.50
N GLN A 83 1.95 -8.64 -7.51
CA GLN A 83 0.49 -8.43 -7.49
C GLN A 83 -0.24 -9.75 -7.67
N GLY A 84 -1.23 -9.96 -6.82
CA GLY A 84 -2.08 -11.15 -6.80
C GLY A 84 -3.48 -10.85 -6.27
N GLY A 85 -4.15 -11.85 -5.72
CA GLY A 85 -5.48 -11.71 -5.11
C GLY A 85 -6.63 -11.67 -6.12
N ASP A 86 -6.36 -11.94 -7.40
CA ASP A 86 -7.44 -12.19 -8.36
C ASP A 86 -8.07 -13.56 -8.06
N THR A 87 -9.27 -13.54 -7.53
CA THR A 87 -10.02 -14.75 -7.16
C THR A 87 -10.44 -15.61 -8.35
N THR A 88 -10.27 -15.09 -9.57
CA THR A 88 -10.55 -15.81 -10.83
C THR A 88 -9.29 -16.35 -11.50
N ASN A 89 -8.10 -15.94 -11.05
CA ASN A 89 -6.80 -16.25 -11.65
C ASN A 89 -6.65 -15.83 -13.14
N THR A 90 -7.44 -14.87 -13.60
CA THR A 90 -7.40 -14.38 -15.00
C THR A 90 -6.56 -13.10 -15.15
N GLY A 91 -6.26 -12.41 -14.06
CA GLY A 91 -5.72 -11.04 -14.02
C GLY A 91 -6.80 -9.96 -14.17
N SER A 92 -8.05 -10.35 -14.40
CA SER A 92 -9.18 -9.44 -14.68
C SER A 92 -10.28 -9.48 -13.62
N GLY A 93 -10.23 -10.42 -12.67
CA GLY A 93 -11.18 -10.48 -11.56
C GLY A 93 -10.92 -9.35 -10.56
N PHE A 94 -11.95 -8.56 -10.25
CA PHE A 94 -11.79 -7.35 -9.43
C PHE A 94 -12.85 -7.19 -8.34
N ASP A 95 -13.81 -8.12 -8.22
CA ASP A 95 -14.91 -8.00 -7.27
C ASP A 95 -14.42 -8.10 -5.82
N SER A 96 -14.80 -7.13 -5.00
CA SER A 96 -14.63 -7.16 -3.56
C SER A 96 -15.40 -8.33 -2.93
N TYR A 97 -15.22 -8.55 -1.63
CA TYR A 97 -16.00 -9.56 -0.91
C TYR A 97 -17.51 -9.29 -0.99
N ALA A 98 -17.92 -8.04 -0.89
CA ALA A 98 -19.33 -7.63 -0.99
C ALA A 98 -19.86 -7.55 -2.43
N GLY A 99 -19.00 -7.77 -3.43
CA GLY A 99 -19.27 -7.53 -4.84
C GLY A 99 -18.96 -6.09 -5.26
N GLY A 100 -18.59 -5.92 -6.54
CA GLY A 100 -18.19 -4.61 -7.07
C GLY A 100 -16.92 -4.05 -6.44
N THR A 101 -16.84 -2.74 -6.32
CA THR A 101 -15.65 -2.01 -5.84
C THR A 101 -15.94 -1.18 -4.61
N PHE A 102 -14.88 -0.71 -3.90
CA PHE A 102 -15.00 0.16 -2.73
C PHE A 102 -14.01 1.34 -2.78
N ALA A 103 -14.26 2.32 -1.92
CA ALA A 103 -13.54 3.59 -1.89
C ALA A 103 -12.05 3.45 -1.54
N ASP A 104 -11.24 4.38 -2.02
CA ASP A 104 -9.85 4.54 -1.60
C ASP A 104 -9.77 5.07 -0.15
N GLU A 105 -8.73 4.62 0.57
CA GLU A 105 -8.43 5.02 1.94
C GLU A 105 -6.96 5.43 2.02
N PHE A 106 -6.70 6.74 1.94
CA PHE A 106 -5.34 7.28 1.94
C PHE A 106 -4.97 7.84 3.31
N SER A 107 -3.71 7.65 3.71
CA SER A 107 -3.18 8.18 4.96
C SER A 107 -1.70 8.54 4.84
N GLU A 108 -1.29 9.64 5.51
CA GLU A 108 0.13 9.98 5.67
C GLU A 108 0.88 9.03 6.61
N GLN A 109 0.16 8.25 7.41
CA GLN A 109 0.73 7.28 8.35
C GLN A 109 1.03 5.92 7.70
N ALA A 110 0.44 5.62 6.53
CA ALA A 110 0.61 4.37 5.80
C ALA A 110 1.08 4.66 4.37
N LEU A 111 2.35 4.40 4.11
CA LEU A 111 3.04 4.78 2.89
C LEU A 111 3.48 3.54 2.10
N HIS A 112 3.78 3.72 0.80
CA HIS A 112 4.29 2.65 -0.06
C HIS A 112 5.77 2.34 0.20
N LEU A 113 6.14 2.13 1.46
CA LEU A 113 7.47 1.63 1.81
C LEU A 113 7.63 0.18 1.33
N ARG A 114 8.86 -0.30 1.21
CA ARG A 114 9.09 -1.72 0.87
C ARG A 114 8.42 -2.62 1.90
N GLY A 115 7.70 -3.63 1.41
CA GLY A 115 6.87 -4.53 2.21
C GLY A 115 5.44 -4.03 2.45
N ALA A 116 5.06 -2.82 2.02
CA ALA A 116 3.69 -2.35 2.15
C ALA A 116 2.72 -3.27 1.39
N LEU A 117 1.61 -3.62 2.04
CA LEU A 117 0.47 -4.33 1.45
C LEU A 117 -0.57 -3.31 1.02
N CYS A 118 -0.90 -3.31 -0.27
CA CYS A 118 -1.69 -2.26 -0.90
C CYS A 118 -2.79 -2.85 -1.78
N MET A 119 -3.93 -2.13 -1.89
CA MET A 119 -4.97 -2.48 -2.85
C MET A 119 -4.56 -2.07 -4.26
N ALA A 120 -4.75 -2.97 -5.22
CA ALA A 120 -4.77 -2.58 -6.61
C ALA A 120 -6.16 -2.00 -6.95
N ASN A 121 -6.20 -1.01 -7.83
CA ASN A 121 -7.43 -0.43 -8.38
C ASN A 121 -7.44 -0.50 -9.91
N GLN A 122 -8.54 -0.13 -10.55
CA GLN A 122 -8.70 -0.21 -12.00
C GLN A 122 -8.16 1.05 -12.73
N GLY A 123 -7.25 1.79 -12.11
CA GLY A 123 -6.69 3.03 -12.67
C GLY A 123 -7.60 4.26 -12.53
N THR A 124 -8.70 4.13 -11.81
CA THR A 124 -9.63 5.21 -11.48
C THR A 124 -9.90 5.21 -9.97
N PRO A 125 -10.18 6.37 -9.35
CA PRO A 125 -10.47 6.45 -7.92
C PRO A 125 -11.65 5.56 -7.49
N ASN A 126 -11.56 5.03 -6.27
CA ASN A 126 -12.63 4.24 -5.65
C ASN A 126 -12.98 2.95 -6.40
N THR A 127 -11.98 2.31 -6.99
CA THR A 127 -12.15 1.03 -7.70
C THR A 127 -11.33 -0.11 -7.11
N ASN A 128 -11.14 -0.11 -5.78
CA ASN A 128 -10.53 -1.21 -5.06
C ASN A 128 -11.44 -2.45 -5.09
N GLY A 129 -10.85 -3.63 -5.21
CA GLY A 129 -11.61 -4.89 -5.28
C GLY A 129 -10.92 -6.02 -4.51
N CYS A 130 -10.71 -7.17 -5.14
CA CYS A 130 -10.01 -8.30 -4.52
C CYS A 130 -8.49 -8.25 -4.68
N GLN A 131 -7.98 -7.59 -5.71
CA GLN A 131 -6.55 -7.62 -6.03
C GLN A 131 -5.73 -6.73 -5.09
N PHE A 132 -4.58 -7.26 -4.69
CA PHE A 132 -3.61 -6.55 -3.86
C PHE A 132 -2.19 -6.71 -4.41
N TYR A 133 -1.29 -5.86 -3.96
CA TYR A 133 0.14 -6.01 -4.25
C TYR A 133 0.99 -5.75 -3.00
N VAL A 134 2.19 -6.32 -3.02
CA VAL A 134 3.23 -6.07 -2.01
C VAL A 134 4.37 -5.32 -2.68
N VAL A 135 4.75 -4.18 -2.12
CA VAL A 135 5.87 -3.37 -2.61
C VAL A 135 7.18 -4.08 -2.36
N GLN A 136 8.02 -4.20 -3.40
CA GLN A 136 9.32 -4.89 -3.33
C GLN A 136 10.49 -3.97 -3.72
N ALA A 137 10.23 -2.71 -4.11
CA ALA A 137 11.25 -1.76 -4.52
C ALA A 137 12.26 -1.49 -3.40
N PRO A 138 13.55 -1.86 -3.55
CA PRO A 138 14.59 -1.53 -2.60
C PRO A 138 14.99 -0.05 -2.72
N GLN A 139 15.79 0.45 -1.77
CA GLN A 139 16.24 1.86 -1.79
C GLN A 139 17.01 2.24 -3.06
N GLU A 140 17.76 1.31 -3.62
CA GLU A 140 18.54 1.52 -4.84
C GLU A 140 17.68 1.70 -6.10
N ALA A 141 16.39 1.32 -6.02
CA ALA A 141 15.43 1.55 -7.10
C ALA A 141 14.92 3.00 -7.15
N LEU A 142 15.13 3.79 -6.09
CA LEU A 142 14.79 5.20 -6.06
C LEU A 142 15.75 6.01 -6.91
N VAL A 143 15.24 6.63 -7.97
CA VAL A 143 16.06 7.53 -8.79
C VAL A 143 16.44 8.79 -8.01
N SER A 144 17.66 9.29 -8.22
CA SER A 144 18.24 10.38 -7.42
C SER A 144 17.41 11.69 -7.40
N ASN A 145 16.64 11.94 -8.44
CA ASN A 145 15.79 13.12 -8.57
C ASN A 145 14.29 12.86 -8.32
N ILE A 146 13.95 11.74 -7.66
CA ILE A 146 12.54 11.34 -7.44
C ILE A 146 11.71 12.46 -6.80
N TRP A 147 12.23 13.12 -5.78
CA TRP A 147 11.50 14.17 -5.05
C TRP A 147 11.20 15.39 -5.92
N THR A 148 12.13 15.73 -6.82
CA THR A 148 11.91 16.79 -7.84
C THR A 148 10.82 16.38 -8.82
N GLN A 149 10.88 15.13 -9.31
CA GLN A 149 9.87 14.63 -10.24
C GLN A 149 8.47 14.58 -9.61
N LEU A 150 8.35 14.13 -8.35
CA LEU A 150 7.07 14.09 -7.64
C LEU A 150 6.48 15.49 -7.46
N ARG A 151 7.31 16.47 -7.11
CA ARG A 151 6.88 17.87 -7.00
C ARG A 151 6.43 18.44 -8.35
N GLU A 152 7.22 18.24 -9.40
CA GLU A 152 6.97 18.90 -10.70
C GLU A 152 5.85 18.24 -11.51
N LYS A 153 5.72 16.89 -11.44
CA LYS A 153 4.77 16.14 -12.25
C LYS A 153 3.47 15.81 -11.52
N MET A 154 3.51 15.68 -10.20
CA MET A 154 2.38 15.23 -9.39
C MET A 154 1.96 16.22 -8.31
N ASP A 155 2.60 17.38 -8.24
CA ASP A 155 2.41 18.42 -7.20
C ASP A 155 2.51 17.83 -5.76
N ARG A 156 3.41 16.86 -5.57
CA ARG A 156 3.63 16.18 -4.28
C ARG A 156 4.93 16.63 -3.65
N VAL A 157 4.84 17.22 -2.46
CA VAL A 157 6.00 17.64 -1.67
C VAL A 157 6.07 16.82 -0.40
N TYR A 158 7.16 16.10 -0.22
CA TYR A 158 7.35 15.23 0.93
C TYR A 158 8.19 15.92 2.02
N PRO A 159 7.76 15.86 3.30
CA PRO A 159 8.60 16.25 4.44
C PRO A 159 9.91 15.44 4.48
N ASP A 160 10.97 16.02 5.00
CA ASP A 160 12.28 15.35 5.04
C ASP A 160 12.26 14.06 5.89
N ALA A 161 11.44 14.02 6.94
CA ALA A 161 11.23 12.81 7.73
C ALA A 161 10.66 11.66 6.87
N ILE A 162 9.71 11.92 5.98
CA ILE A 162 9.15 10.92 5.07
C ILE A 162 10.17 10.52 3.99
N LYS A 163 10.91 11.48 3.43
CA LYS A 163 11.99 11.17 2.48
C LYS A 163 13.03 10.23 3.11
N ALA A 164 13.37 10.46 4.38
CA ALA A 164 14.32 9.60 5.12
C ALA A 164 13.80 8.16 5.27
N LEU A 165 12.49 7.94 5.47
CA LEU A 165 11.91 6.60 5.49
C LEU A 165 12.12 5.87 4.16
N TYR A 166 11.83 6.51 3.03
CA TYR A 166 12.05 5.92 1.71
C TYR A 166 13.54 5.68 1.43
N GLN A 167 14.42 6.57 1.85
CA GLN A 167 15.87 6.40 1.73
C GLN A 167 16.39 5.23 2.56
N THR A 168 15.75 4.92 3.68
CA THR A 168 16.14 3.82 4.57
C THR A 168 15.57 2.48 4.13
N TYR A 169 14.28 2.45 3.80
CA TYR A 169 13.54 1.20 3.56
C TYR A 169 13.31 0.89 2.09
N GLY A 170 13.42 1.87 1.20
CA GLY A 170 12.96 1.78 -0.18
C GLY A 170 11.45 1.98 -0.28
N GLY A 171 10.90 1.70 -1.46
CA GLY A 171 9.47 1.81 -1.72
C GLY A 171 9.14 2.60 -2.98
N CYS A 172 7.85 2.93 -3.13
CA CYS A 172 7.29 3.54 -4.33
C CYS A 172 6.54 4.84 -4.00
N PRO A 173 7.23 5.95 -3.65
CA PRO A 173 6.55 7.18 -3.20
C PRO A 173 5.60 7.78 -4.24
N TRP A 174 5.76 7.45 -5.53
CA TRP A 174 4.85 7.89 -6.59
C TRP A 174 3.46 7.25 -6.53
N LEU A 175 3.28 6.17 -5.74
CA LEU A 175 2.00 5.50 -5.54
C LEU A 175 1.22 6.05 -4.34
N ASP A 176 1.86 6.79 -3.42
CA ASP A 176 1.18 7.38 -2.27
C ASP A 176 -0.01 8.23 -2.73
N PHE A 177 -1.12 8.14 -2.00
CA PHE A 177 -2.37 8.86 -2.30
C PHE A 177 -2.98 8.58 -3.70
N SER A 178 -2.59 7.45 -4.30
CA SER A 178 -3.21 6.90 -5.51
C SER A 178 -3.72 5.50 -5.30
N TYR A 179 -3.18 4.81 -4.28
CA TYR A 179 -3.55 3.45 -3.90
C TYR A 179 -3.62 3.34 -2.38
N THR A 180 -4.56 2.54 -1.88
CA THR A 180 -4.75 2.31 -0.45
C THR A 180 -3.64 1.40 0.09
N VAL A 181 -2.90 1.87 1.11
CA VAL A 181 -1.98 1.05 1.91
C VAL A 181 -2.73 0.57 3.15
N PHE A 182 -2.88 -0.74 3.32
CA PHE A 182 -3.69 -1.30 4.41
C PHE A 182 -2.95 -2.29 5.30
N GLY A 183 -1.65 -2.50 5.06
CA GLY A 183 -0.82 -3.36 5.88
C GLY A 183 0.66 -3.29 5.53
N GLN A 184 1.46 -4.10 6.25
CA GLN A 184 2.91 -4.18 6.09
C GLN A 184 3.39 -5.62 6.32
N VAL A 185 4.22 -6.14 5.43
CA VAL A 185 5.01 -7.35 5.67
C VAL A 185 6.07 -7.04 6.73
N TYR A 186 6.13 -7.88 7.77
CA TYR A 186 7.09 -7.70 8.88
C TYR A 186 7.98 -8.93 9.09
N GLN A 187 7.66 -10.09 8.47
CA GLN A 187 8.43 -11.32 8.51
C GLN A 187 8.24 -12.13 7.23
#